data_f27c93022fca49405275562e3e9b7c6d
#
_entry.id   f27c93022fca49405275562e3e9b7c6d
#
_cell.length_a   1.000
_cell.length_b   1.000
_cell.length_c   1.000
_cell.angle_alpha   90.00
_cell.angle_beta   90.00
_cell.angle_gamma   90.00
#
_symmetry.space_group_name_H-M   'P 1'
#
loop_
_entity.id
_entity.type
_entity.pdbx_description
1 polymer ?
#
loop_
_entity_poly.entity_id
_entity_poly.type
_entity_poly.pdbx_seq_one_letter_code
_entity_poly.pdbx_strand_id
1 'polypeptide(L)'
;MIYSAPYHLTTLSLFSFFFFPLHRKDSALYEFPATVSYPIVVQFVSNRGISCIPHTFDEQNKSFPEEMYTFVSEQSLKPNNMINPIYSPDSNRYDNGMKYRRCGRSGILLPEISLGLWHNFGDVNTLANSQAMAHYAFDQGITHFDLANNYGPSYGSAEETFGMIMKKSFMPYRDELFISTKAGHDMWPGPYGEWGSRKYLMNSLNQSLKRMNLDYVDIFYSHRYDPETPLEETLQALVDIVRQGKALYVGISKYPKEAAEFAYRYLEERDVHCLLYQGRYNMFNREPEEEGILQQAKENGTGFIAFSPLAQGLLTNRYLKGIPEDSRIAKGGFLKKEALTDETLKKIKALNEIATQRGQTLAEMALAWLLKDDMITSVIIGASSVAQLNDNLQSIKNTKFTAEELEKINQIDSLK
;
A
#
# COMPACT_ATOMS: atom_id res chain seq x y z
N MET A 1 27.77 21.27 -52.80
CA MET A 1 27.19 20.16 -52.01
C MET A 1 26.48 20.77 -50.84
N ILE A 2 25.18 20.67 -50.85
CA ILE A 2 24.26 21.36 -49.97
C ILE A 2 23.87 20.37 -48.87
N TYR A 3 24.09 20.71 -47.62
CA TYR A 3 23.51 20.00 -46.48
C TYR A 3 22.42 20.86 -45.85
N SER A 4 21.21 20.35 -45.92
CA SER A 4 20.04 20.90 -45.22
C SER A 4 19.86 20.19 -43.91
N ALA A 5 19.77 20.93 -42.79
CA ALA A 5 19.37 20.46 -41.47
C ALA A 5 17.87 20.78 -41.26
N PRO A 6 17.10 19.90 -40.59
CA PRO A 6 15.71 20.18 -40.28
C PRO A 6 15.57 20.93 -38.95
N TYR A 7 14.76 21.98 -39.00
CA TYR A 7 14.33 22.75 -37.80
C TYR A 7 13.27 21.97 -37.02
N HIS A 8 13.53 21.71 -35.74
CA HIS A 8 12.51 21.33 -34.75
C HIS A 8 11.86 22.61 -34.20
N LEU A 9 10.59 22.79 -34.48
CA LEU A 9 9.73 23.75 -33.76
C LEU A 9 9.01 23.02 -32.65
N THR A 10 9.40 23.29 -31.41
CA THR A 10 8.62 22.98 -30.21
C THR A 10 7.78 24.18 -29.84
N THR A 11 6.49 24.14 -30.12
CA THR A 11 5.51 25.10 -29.59
C THR A 11 4.85 24.50 -28.35
N LEU A 12 5.25 24.96 -27.16
CA LEU A 12 4.46 24.85 -25.95
C LEU A 12 3.34 25.89 -25.99
N SER A 13 2.09 25.45 -26.01
CA SER A 13 0.95 26.31 -25.71
C SER A 13 0.32 25.87 -24.38
N LEU A 14 0.53 26.69 -23.36
CA LEU A 14 -0.23 26.66 -22.10
C LEU A 14 -1.61 27.25 -22.37
N PHE A 15 -2.66 26.47 -22.12
CA PHE A 15 -4.02 26.98 -22.00
C PHE A 15 -4.48 26.81 -20.57
N SER A 16 -4.70 27.95 -19.89
CA SER A 16 -5.39 28.00 -18.61
C SER A 16 -6.88 28.20 -18.87
N PHE A 17 -7.70 27.26 -18.42
CA PHE A 17 -9.14 27.46 -18.35
C PHE A 17 -9.51 28.07 -17.01
N PHE A 18 -10.09 29.27 -17.02
CA PHE A 18 -10.76 29.83 -15.86
C PHE A 18 -12.26 29.52 -15.95
N PHE A 19 -12.77 28.73 -15.02
CA PHE A 19 -14.19 28.62 -14.75
C PHE A 19 -14.56 29.65 -13.69
N PHE A 20 -15.43 30.61 -14.03
CA PHE A 20 -16.11 31.45 -13.04
C PHE A 20 -17.52 30.91 -12.80
N PRO A 21 -17.93 30.72 -11.54
CA PRO A 21 -19.32 30.44 -11.22
C PRO A 21 -20.12 31.73 -11.28
N LEU A 22 -21.20 31.75 -12.07
CA LEU A 22 -22.19 32.82 -12.11
C LEU A 22 -23.02 32.82 -10.83
N HIS A 23 -22.71 33.69 -9.87
CA HIS A 23 -23.65 34.16 -8.88
C HIS A 23 -24.06 35.60 -9.18
N ARG A 24 -25.39 35.78 -9.40
CA ARG A 24 -26.04 37.09 -9.57
C ARG A 24 -25.90 37.94 -8.30
N LYS A 25 -25.38 39.14 -8.39
CA LYS A 25 -26.02 40.44 -8.09
C LYS A 25 -24.96 41.53 -8.04
N ASP A 26 -25.34 42.60 -8.72
CA ASP A 26 -24.95 43.99 -8.65
C ASP A 26 -24.17 44.56 -9.86
N SER A 27 -24.86 45.49 -10.47
CA SER A 27 -24.53 46.30 -11.62
C SER A 27 -23.34 47.22 -11.35
N ALA A 28 -22.28 47.07 -12.15
CA ALA A 28 -21.37 48.16 -12.50
C ALA A 28 -20.92 47.95 -13.96
N LEU A 29 -21.28 48.86 -14.80
CA LEU A 29 -20.88 48.93 -16.21
C LEU A 29 -19.39 49.32 -16.27
N TYR A 30 -18.57 48.41 -16.81
CA TYR A 30 -17.24 48.77 -17.33
C TYR A 30 -17.31 48.74 -18.84
N GLU A 31 -17.12 49.95 -19.45
CA GLU A 31 -16.92 50.10 -20.88
C GLU A 31 -15.54 49.55 -21.28
N PHE A 32 -15.52 48.54 -22.15
CA PHE A 32 -14.32 48.08 -22.83
C PHE A 32 -14.21 48.76 -24.18
N PRO A 33 -13.00 49.16 -24.61
CA PRO A 33 -12.81 49.79 -25.94
C PRO A 33 -13.06 48.76 -27.04
N ALA A 34 -13.75 49.25 -28.09
CA ALA A 34 -14.13 48.51 -29.28
C ALA A 34 -12.94 47.95 -30.08
N THR A 35 -13.20 46.78 -30.66
CA THR A 35 -12.43 46.14 -31.75
C THR A 35 -11.13 45.41 -31.36
N VAL A 36 -11.27 44.17 -30.91
CA VAL A 36 -10.28 43.10 -31.17
C VAL A 36 -11.05 41.82 -31.53
N SER A 37 -11.07 41.42 -32.77
CA SER A 37 -11.60 40.13 -33.20
C SER A 37 -10.54 39.06 -33.02
N TYR A 38 -10.81 38.07 -32.17
CA TYR A 38 -9.97 36.87 -32.04
C TYR A 38 -10.57 35.73 -32.87
N PRO A 39 -9.79 35.01 -33.66
CA PRO A 39 -10.27 33.81 -34.31
C PRO A 39 -10.43 32.69 -33.26
N ILE A 40 -11.65 32.18 -33.10
CA ILE A 40 -11.91 31.00 -32.31
C ILE A 40 -11.70 29.78 -33.21
N VAL A 41 -10.72 28.97 -32.92
CA VAL A 41 -10.51 27.68 -33.59
C VAL A 41 -11.19 26.59 -32.74
N VAL A 42 -12.25 26.02 -33.27
CA VAL A 42 -12.92 24.87 -32.65
C VAL A 42 -12.31 23.60 -33.23
N GLN A 43 -11.66 22.82 -32.42
CA GLN A 43 -11.00 21.59 -32.82
C GLN A 43 -11.91 20.38 -32.52
N PHE A 44 -12.30 19.66 -33.55
CA PHE A 44 -13.04 18.42 -33.44
C PHE A 44 -12.11 17.23 -33.67
N VAL A 45 -12.12 16.30 -32.75
CA VAL A 45 -11.42 15.01 -32.89
C VAL A 45 -12.46 13.94 -33.20
N SER A 46 -12.40 13.34 -34.37
CA SER A 46 -13.24 12.21 -34.75
C SER A 46 -12.37 10.98 -35.07
N ASN A 47 -12.97 9.80 -35.08
CA ASN A 47 -12.29 8.56 -35.49
C ASN A 47 -11.73 8.54 -36.91
N ARG A 48 -11.89 9.65 -37.68
CA ARG A 48 -11.37 9.83 -39.04
C ARG A 48 -10.32 10.94 -39.16
N GLY A 49 -9.88 11.52 -38.06
CA GLY A 49 -8.87 12.57 -38.06
C GLY A 49 -9.34 13.89 -37.40
N ILE A 50 -8.42 14.81 -37.25
CA ILE A 50 -8.66 16.14 -36.65
C ILE A 50 -9.06 17.09 -37.77
N SER A 51 -10.25 17.69 -37.68
CA SER A 51 -10.68 18.75 -38.59
C SER A 51 -10.76 20.06 -37.81
N CYS A 52 -10.11 21.09 -38.32
CA CYS A 52 -10.21 22.45 -37.80
C CYS A 52 -11.08 23.29 -38.76
N ILE A 53 -12.16 23.85 -38.26
CA ILE A 53 -12.97 24.81 -39.02
C ILE A 53 -12.74 26.20 -38.42
N PRO A 54 -12.21 27.16 -39.19
CA PRO A 54 -12.10 28.52 -38.71
C PRO A 54 -13.49 29.19 -38.77
N HIS A 55 -13.97 29.67 -37.62
CA HIS A 55 -15.17 30.48 -37.53
C HIS A 55 -14.80 31.91 -37.13
N THR A 56 -15.29 32.89 -37.82
CA THR A 56 -15.28 34.30 -37.41
C THR A 56 -16.55 34.58 -36.61
N PHE A 57 -16.39 35.09 -35.39
CA PHE A 57 -17.51 35.50 -34.56
C PHE A 57 -18.06 36.83 -35.06
N ASP A 58 -19.35 36.86 -35.40
CA ASP A 58 -20.09 38.07 -35.78
C ASP A 58 -20.82 38.62 -34.53
N GLU A 59 -20.40 39.76 -34.03
CA GLU A 59 -20.98 40.41 -32.85
C GLU A 59 -22.43 40.90 -33.04
N GLN A 60 -22.93 40.95 -34.27
CA GLN A 60 -24.29 41.41 -34.53
C GLN A 60 -25.35 40.32 -34.41
N ASN A 61 -24.97 39.06 -34.40
CA ASN A 61 -25.88 37.92 -34.29
C ASN A 61 -25.51 37.03 -33.09
N LYS A 62 -26.02 37.37 -31.91
CA LYS A 62 -25.75 36.68 -30.62
C LYS A 62 -26.32 35.26 -30.53
N SER A 63 -26.58 34.57 -31.63
CA SER A 63 -27.10 33.21 -31.62
C SER A 63 -26.21 32.24 -32.38
N PHE A 64 -25.78 31.19 -31.76
CA PHE A 64 -25.23 30.02 -32.44
C PHE A 64 -26.34 29.29 -33.21
N PRO A 65 -26.05 28.69 -34.38
CA PRO A 65 -27.05 27.90 -35.11
C PRO A 65 -27.60 26.77 -34.23
N GLU A 66 -28.92 26.59 -34.21
CA GLU A 66 -29.63 25.58 -33.42
C GLU A 66 -29.12 24.15 -33.66
N GLU A 67 -28.62 23.89 -34.86
CA GLU A 67 -27.99 22.60 -35.22
C GLU A 67 -26.73 22.26 -34.41
N MET A 68 -26.06 23.28 -33.83
CA MET A 68 -24.87 23.04 -33.00
C MET A 68 -25.24 22.65 -31.56
N TYR A 69 -26.40 23.08 -31.06
CA TYR A 69 -26.90 22.68 -29.75
C TYR A 69 -27.40 21.24 -29.76
N THR A 70 -28.01 20.78 -30.83
CA THR A 70 -28.49 19.40 -30.98
C THR A 70 -27.32 18.41 -31.07
N PHE A 71 -26.23 18.80 -31.76
CA PHE A 71 -25.06 17.92 -31.88
C PHE A 71 -24.28 17.74 -30.56
N VAL A 72 -24.23 18.76 -29.68
CA VAL A 72 -23.58 18.69 -28.38
C VAL A 72 -24.45 17.91 -27.40
N SER A 73 -25.77 17.99 -27.46
CA SER A 73 -26.68 17.35 -26.52
C SER A 73 -26.84 15.85 -26.74
N GLU A 74 -26.74 15.35 -27.97
CA GLU A 74 -26.89 13.92 -28.26
C GLU A 74 -25.58 13.11 -28.12
N GLN A 75 -24.41 13.74 -28.26
CA GLN A 75 -23.13 13.03 -28.09
C GLN A 75 -22.57 13.08 -26.69
N SER A 76 -23.02 14.00 -25.84
CA SER A 76 -22.51 14.13 -24.46
C SER A 76 -23.14 13.17 -23.45
N LEU A 77 -24.14 12.35 -23.86
CA LEU A 77 -24.87 11.42 -22.99
C LEU A 77 -24.71 9.94 -23.37
N LYS A 78 -23.84 9.58 -24.30
CA LYS A 78 -23.41 8.19 -24.36
C LYS A 78 -22.38 8.01 -23.25
N PRO A 79 -22.60 7.08 -22.31
CA PRO A 79 -21.59 6.76 -21.33
C PRO A 79 -20.31 6.46 -22.13
N ASN A 80 -19.22 7.16 -21.80
CA ASN A 80 -17.89 6.84 -22.30
C ASN A 80 -17.80 5.34 -22.46
N ASN A 81 -17.29 4.86 -23.59
CA ASN A 81 -16.80 3.52 -23.69
C ASN A 81 -15.97 3.26 -22.43
N MET A 82 -16.59 2.69 -21.40
CA MET A 82 -15.85 2.08 -20.33
C MET A 82 -15.01 1.02 -21.05
N ILE A 83 -13.73 1.32 -21.22
CA ILE A 83 -12.76 0.29 -21.50
C ILE A 83 -13.04 -0.69 -20.38
N ASN A 84 -13.65 -1.85 -20.70
CA ASN A 84 -13.88 -2.88 -19.71
C ASN A 84 -12.56 -3.03 -18.94
N PRO A 85 -12.56 -2.84 -17.63
CA PRO A 85 -11.33 -2.94 -16.88
C PRO A 85 -10.70 -4.27 -17.26
N ILE A 86 -9.40 -4.26 -17.56
CA ILE A 86 -8.63 -5.48 -17.90
C ILE A 86 -8.79 -6.53 -16.78
N TYR A 87 -9.13 -6.05 -15.58
CA TYR A 87 -9.43 -6.85 -14.40
C TYR A 87 -10.80 -6.46 -13.84
N SER A 88 -11.61 -7.48 -13.55
CA SER A 88 -12.85 -7.35 -12.79
C SER A 88 -12.72 -8.25 -11.56
N PRO A 89 -12.77 -7.69 -10.35
CA PRO A 89 -12.63 -8.47 -9.13
C PRO A 89 -13.83 -9.38 -8.92
N ASP A 90 -13.63 -10.47 -8.17
CA ASP A 90 -14.70 -11.36 -7.76
C ASP A 90 -15.77 -10.57 -6.99
N SER A 91 -17.03 -10.68 -7.44
CA SER A 91 -18.17 -10.02 -6.81
C SER A 91 -18.40 -10.47 -5.37
N ASN A 92 -17.98 -11.69 -5.03
CA ASN A 92 -18.15 -12.31 -3.71
C ASN A 92 -16.89 -12.15 -2.83
N ARG A 93 -15.91 -11.30 -3.21
CA ARG A 93 -14.64 -11.16 -2.50
C ARG A 93 -14.76 -10.85 -1.01
N TYR A 94 -15.83 -10.23 -0.60
CA TYR A 94 -16.10 -9.91 0.81
C TYR A 94 -16.89 -11.01 1.55
N ASP A 95 -17.39 -12.03 0.83
CA ASP A 95 -18.17 -13.14 1.38
C ASP A 95 -17.35 -14.44 1.48
N ASN A 96 -16.08 -14.43 1.09
CA ASN A 96 -15.18 -15.59 1.04
C ASN A 96 -14.61 -16.02 2.42
N GLY A 97 -15.19 -15.51 3.52
CA GLY A 97 -14.80 -15.88 4.89
C GLY A 97 -13.66 -15.04 5.49
N MET A 98 -13.08 -14.09 4.74
CA MET A 98 -12.15 -13.10 5.28
C MET A 98 -12.87 -12.24 6.31
N LYS A 99 -12.31 -12.14 7.52
CA LYS A 99 -12.82 -11.25 8.56
C LYS A 99 -12.00 -9.97 8.58
N TYR A 100 -12.67 -8.90 9.02
CA TYR A 100 -12.06 -7.58 9.14
C TYR A 100 -12.04 -7.15 10.59
N ARG A 101 -10.85 -6.79 11.10
CA ARG A 101 -10.62 -6.41 12.48
C ARG A 101 -10.37 -4.90 12.59
N ARG A 102 -10.96 -4.30 13.61
CA ARG A 102 -10.83 -2.85 13.84
C ARG A 102 -9.39 -2.49 14.27
N CYS A 103 -8.87 -1.42 13.66
CA CYS A 103 -7.58 -0.84 14.04
C CYS A 103 -7.78 0.00 15.30
N GLY A 104 -7.61 -0.58 16.46
CA GLY A 104 -7.75 0.09 17.74
C GLY A 104 -9.03 0.92 17.85
N ARG A 105 -8.92 2.18 18.26
CA ARG A 105 -10.02 3.15 18.40
C ARG A 105 -10.22 3.98 17.12
N SER A 106 -10.35 3.33 15.99
CA SER A 106 -10.54 4.04 14.71
C SER A 106 -11.76 3.51 13.95
N GLY A 107 -12.13 4.18 12.86
CA GLY A 107 -13.15 3.70 11.91
C GLY A 107 -12.65 2.63 10.95
N ILE A 108 -11.34 2.34 10.93
CA ILE A 108 -10.72 1.47 9.94
C ILE A 108 -10.80 0.01 10.37
N LEU A 109 -11.15 -0.84 9.41
CA LEU A 109 -11.13 -2.29 9.51
C LEU A 109 -10.09 -2.83 8.53
N LEU A 110 -9.17 -3.68 8.98
CA LEU A 110 -8.24 -4.40 8.12
C LEU A 110 -8.59 -5.88 8.03
N PRO A 111 -8.34 -6.54 6.89
CA PRO A 111 -8.48 -7.98 6.77
C PRO A 111 -7.53 -8.69 7.74
N GLU A 112 -7.94 -9.86 8.26
CA GLU A 112 -7.08 -10.68 9.14
C GLU A 112 -5.73 -11.00 8.51
N ILE A 113 -5.70 -11.13 7.18
CA ILE A 113 -4.47 -11.32 6.39
C ILE A 113 -4.27 -10.15 5.44
N SER A 114 -3.06 -9.60 5.42
CA SER A 114 -2.61 -8.54 4.53
C SER A 114 -1.50 -9.04 3.63
N LEU A 115 -1.38 -8.51 2.40
CA LEU A 115 -0.32 -8.88 1.47
C LEU A 115 0.87 -7.92 1.57
N GLY A 116 2.03 -8.44 2.01
CA GLY A 116 3.29 -7.71 2.02
C GLY A 116 4.06 -7.87 0.71
N LEU A 117 4.50 -6.76 0.14
CA LEU A 117 5.14 -6.71 -1.16
C LEU A 117 6.68 -6.65 -1.06
N TRP A 118 7.25 -7.11 0.05
CA TRP A 118 8.70 -7.23 0.20
C TRP A 118 9.22 -8.43 -0.60
N HIS A 119 10.31 -8.40 -1.28
CA HIS A 119 10.99 -9.47 -2.03
C HIS A 119 10.35 -10.00 -3.33
N ASN A 120 9.05 -10.21 -3.40
CA ASN A 120 8.43 -10.94 -4.54
C ASN A 120 7.70 -10.01 -5.53
N PHE A 121 7.88 -8.70 -5.39
CA PHE A 121 7.24 -7.68 -6.22
C PHE A 121 8.24 -6.70 -6.86
N GLY A 122 9.54 -7.00 -6.82
CA GLY A 122 10.58 -6.19 -7.44
C GLY A 122 11.03 -6.73 -8.80
N ASP A 123 12.16 -6.23 -9.27
CA ASP A 123 12.76 -6.54 -10.58
C ASP A 123 13.08 -8.02 -10.83
N VAL A 124 13.18 -8.82 -9.77
CA VAL A 124 13.47 -10.26 -9.86
C VAL A 124 12.25 -11.09 -10.17
N ASN A 125 11.06 -10.52 -10.19
CA ASN A 125 9.80 -11.19 -10.48
C ASN A 125 9.13 -10.60 -11.71
N THR A 126 8.40 -11.41 -12.44
CA THR A 126 7.64 -10.92 -13.58
C THR A 126 6.44 -10.11 -13.12
N LEU A 127 6.13 -9.03 -13.82
CA LEU A 127 4.91 -8.24 -13.56
C LEU A 127 3.66 -9.11 -13.62
N ALA A 128 3.62 -10.11 -14.52
CA ALA A 128 2.48 -11.03 -14.65
C ALA A 128 2.24 -11.84 -13.37
N ASN A 129 3.30 -12.35 -12.71
CA ASN A 129 3.16 -13.07 -11.44
C ASN A 129 2.72 -12.13 -10.30
N SER A 130 3.34 -10.95 -10.21
CA SER A 130 2.98 -9.93 -9.20
C SER A 130 1.53 -9.49 -9.36
N GLN A 131 1.09 -9.26 -10.60
CA GLN A 131 -0.29 -8.90 -10.92
C GLN A 131 -1.26 -10.03 -10.58
N ALA A 132 -0.94 -11.29 -10.93
CA ALA A 132 -1.78 -12.44 -10.59
C ALA A 132 -1.95 -12.60 -9.07
N MET A 133 -0.87 -12.42 -8.29
CA MET A 133 -0.94 -12.46 -6.83
C MET A 133 -1.77 -11.31 -6.24
N ALA A 134 -1.61 -10.09 -6.76
CA ALA A 134 -2.37 -8.94 -6.29
C ALA A 134 -3.88 -9.08 -6.62
N HIS A 135 -4.21 -9.52 -7.83
CA HIS A 135 -5.60 -9.79 -8.23
C HIS A 135 -6.21 -10.88 -7.35
N TYR A 136 -5.53 -12.02 -7.21
CA TYR A 136 -6.00 -13.10 -6.36
C TYR A 136 -6.18 -12.68 -4.90
N ALA A 137 -5.26 -11.88 -4.36
CA ALA A 137 -5.38 -11.34 -3.01
C ALA A 137 -6.66 -10.53 -2.84
N PHE A 138 -6.93 -9.62 -3.77
CA PHE A 138 -8.13 -8.78 -3.72
C PHE A 138 -9.41 -9.61 -3.94
N ASP A 139 -9.41 -10.58 -4.84
CA ASP A 139 -10.52 -11.54 -5.06
C ASP A 139 -10.82 -12.39 -3.81
N GLN A 140 -9.85 -12.55 -2.91
CA GLN A 140 -10.03 -13.25 -1.63
C GLN A 140 -10.29 -12.29 -0.44
N GLY A 141 -10.60 -11.02 -0.69
CA GLY A 141 -10.93 -10.05 0.35
C GLY A 141 -9.72 -9.41 1.05
N ILE A 142 -8.50 -9.61 0.55
CA ILE A 142 -7.35 -8.86 1.04
C ILE A 142 -7.41 -7.45 0.44
N THR A 143 -7.76 -6.47 1.26
CA THR A 143 -7.81 -5.07 0.87
C THR A 143 -6.52 -4.30 1.22
N HIS A 144 -5.70 -4.82 2.12
CA HIS A 144 -4.48 -4.16 2.58
C HIS A 144 -3.22 -4.71 1.87
N PHE A 145 -2.51 -3.78 1.20
CA PHE A 145 -1.23 -4.00 0.52
C PHE A 145 -0.12 -3.21 1.23
N ASP A 146 0.88 -3.92 1.74
CA ASP A 146 1.92 -3.35 2.59
C ASP A 146 3.25 -3.22 1.84
N LEU A 147 3.66 -1.97 1.59
CA LEU A 147 4.89 -1.59 0.88
C LEU A 147 5.86 -0.83 1.81
N ALA A 148 7.01 -0.50 1.27
CA ALA A 148 7.96 0.49 1.78
C ALA A 148 8.79 1.04 0.61
N ASN A 149 9.36 2.24 0.80
CA ASN A 149 10.14 2.93 -0.22
C ASN A 149 11.31 2.09 -0.76
N ASN A 150 11.92 1.25 0.09
CA ASN A 150 13.07 0.42 -0.24
C ASN A 150 12.73 -1.05 -0.55
N TYR A 151 11.44 -1.41 -0.69
CA TYR A 151 11.06 -2.78 -1.02
C TYR A 151 11.32 -3.13 -2.47
N GLY A 152 11.55 -4.45 -2.67
CA GLY A 152 12.01 -5.06 -3.90
C GLY A 152 13.54 -5.21 -3.89
N PRO A 153 14.18 -6.11 -4.57
CA PRO A 153 15.41 -5.82 -5.25
C PRO A 153 15.04 -5.32 -6.65
N SER A 154 15.46 -4.10 -7.09
CA SER A 154 16.15 -3.03 -6.41
C SER A 154 15.23 -2.14 -5.58
N TYR A 155 15.79 -1.18 -4.79
CA TYR A 155 15.01 -0.27 -3.96
C TYR A 155 13.99 0.54 -4.77
N GLY A 156 12.73 0.51 -4.33
CA GLY A 156 11.61 1.17 -4.99
C GLY A 156 10.89 0.33 -6.05
N SER A 157 11.50 -0.76 -6.54
CA SER A 157 10.91 -1.56 -7.61
C SER A 157 9.60 -2.25 -7.24
N ALA A 158 9.38 -2.55 -5.95
CA ALA A 158 8.09 -3.08 -5.51
C ALA A 158 6.97 -2.04 -5.63
N GLU A 159 7.23 -0.78 -5.28
CA GLU A 159 6.28 0.33 -5.45
C GLU A 159 6.05 0.64 -6.94
N GLU A 160 7.07 0.57 -7.80
CA GLU A 160 6.92 0.74 -9.24
C GLU A 160 6.06 -0.37 -9.86
N THR A 161 6.31 -1.63 -9.48
CA THR A 161 5.50 -2.77 -9.90
C THR A 161 4.04 -2.63 -9.44
N PHE A 162 3.82 -2.24 -8.19
CA PHE A 162 2.48 -2.00 -7.68
C PHE A 162 1.80 -0.81 -8.38
N GLY A 163 2.54 0.27 -8.67
CA GLY A 163 2.05 1.40 -9.47
C GLY A 163 1.59 1.00 -10.88
N MET A 164 2.28 0.05 -11.52
CA MET A 164 1.82 -0.53 -12.79
C MET A 164 0.53 -1.33 -12.62
N ILE A 165 0.38 -2.09 -11.54
CA ILE A 165 -0.84 -2.84 -11.22
C ILE A 165 -1.98 -1.86 -10.92
N MET A 166 -1.74 -0.82 -10.12
CA MET A 166 -2.72 0.25 -9.87
C MET A 166 -3.24 0.82 -11.17
N LYS A 167 -2.34 1.29 -12.05
CA LYS A 167 -2.71 1.90 -13.32
C LYS A 167 -3.48 0.96 -14.25
N LYS A 168 -3.13 -0.32 -14.29
CA LYS A 168 -3.74 -1.28 -15.21
C LYS A 168 -5.05 -1.87 -14.70
N SER A 169 -5.19 -2.04 -13.38
CA SER A 169 -6.23 -2.90 -12.81
C SER A 169 -6.94 -2.28 -11.60
N PHE A 170 -6.23 -1.67 -10.66
CA PHE A 170 -6.75 -1.35 -9.34
C PHE A 170 -7.27 0.09 -9.18
N MET A 171 -6.92 1.02 -10.09
CA MET A 171 -7.34 2.41 -9.95
C MET A 171 -8.87 2.58 -9.82
N PRO A 172 -9.72 1.82 -10.54
CA PRO A 172 -11.17 1.90 -10.36
C PRO A 172 -11.67 1.45 -8.97
N TYR A 173 -10.82 0.72 -8.23
CA TYR A 173 -11.11 0.17 -6.89
C TYR A 173 -10.27 0.81 -5.79
N ARG A 174 -9.66 1.97 -6.07
CA ARG A 174 -8.76 2.65 -5.11
C ARG A 174 -9.39 2.85 -3.74
N ASP A 175 -10.67 3.18 -3.68
CA ASP A 175 -11.40 3.45 -2.45
C ASP A 175 -11.74 2.18 -1.65
N GLU A 176 -11.62 1.00 -2.25
CA GLU A 176 -11.75 -0.29 -1.59
C GLU A 176 -10.42 -0.81 -1.03
N LEU A 177 -9.30 -0.19 -1.40
CA LEU A 177 -7.96 -0.62 -1.03
C LEU A 177 -7.42 0.22 0.13
N PHE A 178 -6.69 -0.43 1.03
CA PHE A 178 -5.89 0.19 2.06
C PHE A 178 -4.40 0.01 1.72
N ILE A 179 -3.74 1.06 1.29
CA ILE A 179 -2.37 1.01 0.77
C ILE A 179 -1.44 1.66 1.78
N SER A 180 -0.41 0.92 2.19
CA SER A 180 0.61 1.40 3.10
C SER A 180 1.97 1.52 2.45
N THR A 181 2.74 2.55 2.84
CA THR A 181 4.17 2.60 2.58
C THR A 181 4.93 3.17 3.77
N LYS A 182 6.26 3.08 3.76
CA LYS A 182 7.13 3.37 4.89
C LYS A 182 8.45 3.97 4.41
N ALA A 183 9.10 4.74 5.28
CA ALA A 183 10.46 5.17 5.12
C ALA A 183 11.22 5.15 6.46
N GLY A 184 12.53 4.85 6.42
CA GLY A 184 13.39 4.74 7.61
C GLY A 184 14.67 3.95 7.36
N HIS A 185 14.68 3.06 6.36
CA HIS A 185 15.87 2.34 5.92
C HIS A 185 16.53 3.06 4.74
N ASP A 186 17.75 2.67 4.43
CA ASP A 186 18.54 3.21 3.31
C ASP A 186 17.79 3.12 1.98
N MET A 187 17.83 4.22 1.23
CA MET A 187 17.16 4.34 -0.07
C MET A 187 18.08 4.96 -1.13
N TRP A 188 18.92 5.91 -0.75
CA TRP A 188 19.92 6.54 -1.64
C TRP A 188 21.18 6.91 -0.85
N PRO A 189 22.36 7.06 -1.50
CA PRO A 189 23.59 7.37 -0.82
C PRO A 189 23.62 8.79 -0.25
N GLY A 190 24.44 8.99 0.78
CA GLY A 190 24.70 10.28 1.40
C GLY A 190 23.85 10.54 2.65
N PRO A 191 23.99 11.70 3.28
CA PRO A 191 23.51 11.96 4.64
C PRO A 191 21.99 12.13 4.77
N TYR A 192 21.25 12.11 3.67
CA TYR A 192 19.80 12.35 3.65
C TYR A 192 19.01 11.15 3.11
N GLY A 193 19.64 9.99 2.95
CA GLY A 193 19.03 8.82 2.29
C GLY A 193 18.53 7.75 3.24
N GLU A 194 18.49 8.00 4.54
CA GLU A 194 18.20 7.01 5.58
C GLU A 194 17.65 7.69 6.84
N TRP A 195 17.10 6.88 7.77
CA TRP A 195 16.66 7.23 9.11
C TRP A 195 15.37 8.05 9.19
N GLY A 196 15.23 8.85 10.28
CA GLY A 196 13.97 9.46 10.66
C GLY A 196 13.86 10.97 10.41
N SER A 197 14.87 11.61 9.77
CA SER A 197 14.80 13.05 9.57
C SER A 197 13.58 13.48 8.76
N ARG A 198 13.03 14.64 9.10
CA ARG A 198 11.93 15.26 8.35
C ARG A 198 12.19 15.30 6.83
N LYS A 199 13.41 15.70 6.45
CA LYS A 199 13.82 15.77 5.05
C LYS A 199 13.69 14.42 4.36
N TYR A 200 14.17 13.36 5.02
CA TYR A 200 14.13 12.02 4.45
C TYR A 200 12.70 11.49 4.33
N LEU A 201 11.88 11.59 5.39
CA LEU A 201 10.51 11.08 5.39
C LEU A 201 9.63 11.76 4.34
N MET A 202 9.68 13.10 4.26
CA MET A 202 8.89 13.87 3.29
C MET A 202 9.27 13.56 1.84
N ASN A 203 10.58 13.48 1.55
CA ASN A 203 11.06 13.16 0.21
C ASN A 203 10.76 11.72 -0.17
N SER A 204 10.91 10.77 0.77
CA SER A 204 10.58 9.36 0.54
C SER A 204 9.13 9.17 0.18
N LEU A 205 8.20 9.77 0.94
CA LEU A 205 6.76 9.67 0.60
C LEU A 205 6.44 10.29 -0.76
N ASN A 206 7.01 11.47 -1.08
CA ASN A 206 6.81 12.07 -2.40
C ASN A 206 7.29 11.17 -3.54
N GLN A 207 8.41 10.46 -3.36
CA GLN A 207 8.92 9.50 -4.34
C GLN A 207 8.04 8.24 -4.40
N SER A 208 7.59 7.72 -3.26
CA SER A 208 6.69 6.57 -3.15
C SER A 208 5.36 6.82 -3.89
N LEU A 209 4.74 7.97 -3.67
CA LEU A 209 3.52 8.37 -4.36
C LEU A 209 3.71 8.39 -5.89
N LYS A 210 4.85 8.91 -6.37
CA LYS A 210 5.17 8.91 -7.81
C LYS A 210 5.33 7.49 -8.36
N ARG A 211 6.08 6.61 -7.66
CA ARG A 211 6.27 5.22 -8.08
C ARG A 211 4.95 4.46 -8.13
N MET A 212 4.11 4.62 -7.13
CA MET A 212 2.80 3.95 -7.05
C MET A 212 1.71 4.61 -7.91
N ASN A 213 1.97 5.78 -8.51
CA ASN A 213 0.99 6.56 -9.26
C ASN A 213 -0.26 6.90 -8.43
N LEU A 214 -0.04 7.38 -7.20
CA LEU A 214 -1.05 7.73 -6.22
C LEU A 214 -0.89 9.19 -5.77
N ASP A 215 -1.99 9.83 -5.43
CA ASP A 215 -2.01 11.16 -4.81
C ASP A 215 -1.80 11.08 -3.29
N TYR A 216 -2.24 9.98 -2.67
CA TYR A 216 -2.09 9.70 -1.24
C TYR A 216 -1.99 8.19 -0.98
N VAL A 217 -1.44 7.83 0.18
CA VAL A 217 -1.53 6.49 0.77
C VAL A 217 -2.51 6.50 1.95
N ASP A 218 -3.06 5.33 2.28
CA ASP A 218 -3.96 5.24 3.43
C ASP A 218 -3.18 5.37 4.72
N ILE A 219 -2.01 4.75 4.82
CA ILE A 219 -1.14 4.91 5.98
C ILE A 219 0.33 5.05 5.57
N PHE A 220 1.04 5.98 6.23
CA PHE A 220 2.48 6.14 6.12
C PHE A 220 3.16 5.81 7.45
N TYR A 221 4.19 4.96 7.41
CA TYR A 221 4.91 4.56 8.62
C TYR A 221 6.30 5.21 8.71
N SER A 222 6.68 5.62 9.92
CA SER A 222 8.08 5.62 10.30
C SER A 222 8.54 4.17 10.46
N HIS A 223 9.43 3.71 9.55
CA HIS A 223 9.75 2.28 9.35
C HIS A 223 10.58 1.66 10.48
N ARG A 224 11.30 2.52 11.21
CA ARG A 224 12.05 2.16 12.41
C ARG A 224 12.32 3.39 13.27
N TYR A 225 12.58 3.16 14.54
CA TYR A 225 13.09 4.19 15.44
C TYR A 225 14.48 4.66 14.99
N ASP A 226 14.72 5.98 15.02
CA ASP A 226 16.00 6.61 14.77
C ASP A 226 16.52 7.18 16.10
N PRO A 227 17.62 6.63 16.68
CA PRO A 227 18.14 7.08 17.95
C PRO A 227 18.87 8.43 17.89
N GLU A 228 19.25 8.91 16.69
CA GLU A 228 20.06 10.10 16.50
C GLU A 228 19.23 11.34 16.15
N THR A 229 18.09 11.16 15.45
CA THR A 229 17.19 12.27 15.15
C THR A 229 16.26 12.53 16.34
N PRO A 230 16.10 13.80 16.79
CA PRO A 230 15.10 14.12 17.79
C PRO A 230 13.74 13.55 17.38
N LEU A 231 13.14 12.75 18.27
CA LEU A 231 11.91 12.02 17.95
C LEU A 231 10.77 12.96 17.56
N GLU A 232 10.75 14.16 18.12
CA GLU A 232 9.78 15.22 17.79
C GLU A 232 9.88 15.65 16.33
N GLU A 233 11.06 15.68 15.72
CA GLU A 233 11.24 16.01 14.30
C GLU A 233 10.60 14.93 13.42
N THR A 234 10.87 13.66 13.72
CA THR A 234 10.29 12.51 13.04
C THR A 234 8.75 12.54 13.15
N LEU A 235 8.23 12.69 14.34
CA LEU A 235 6.77 12.68 14.59
C LEU A 235 6.08 13.91 14.01
N GLN A 236 6.72 15.10 14.06
CA GLN A 236 6.17 16.29 13.41
C GLN A 236 6.11 16.12 11.90
N ALA A 237 7.07 15.42 11.29
CA ALA A 237 6.99 15.09 9.87
C ALA A 237 5.77 14.22 9.55
N LEU A 238 5.44 13.23 10.39
CA LEU A 238 4.23 12.41 10.24
C LEU A 238 2.94 13.25 10.36
N VAL A 239 2.87 14.14 11.35
CA VAL A 239 1.74 15.09 11.51
C VAL A 239 1.54 15.92 10.25
N ASP A 240 2.63 16.48 9.73
CA ASP A 240 2.56 17.35 8.54
C ASP A 240 2.20 16.58 7.26
N ILE A 241 2.58 15.32 7.15
CA ILE A 241 2.19 14.42 6.06
C ILE A 241 0.66 14.24 6.04
N VAL A 242 0.04 14.00 7.21
CA VAL A 242 -1.42 13.89 7.32
C VAL A 242 -2.08 15.23 6.99
N ARG A 243 -1.60 16.33 7.54
CA ARG A 243 -2.13 17.68 7.27
C ARG A 243 -2.01 18.10 5.81
N GLN A 244 -1.02 17.57 5.07
CA GLN A 244 -0.88 17.78 3.62
C GLN A 244 -1.78 16.85 2.79
N GLY A 245 -2.52 15.93 3.40
CA GLY A 245 -3.36 14.96 2.72
C GLY A 245 -2.59 13.91 1.92
N LYS A 246 -1.28 13.71 2.19
CA LYS A 246 -0.45 12.71 1.51
C LYS A 246 -0.55 11.31 2.13
N ALA A 247 -1.01 11.23 3.37
CA ALA A 247 -1.45 10.02 4.02
C ALA A 247 -2.70 10.33 4.83
N LEU A 248 -3.66 9.40 4.88
CA LEU A 248 -4.86 9.55 5.72
C LEU A 248 -4.54 9.28 7.19
N TYR A 249 -3.63 8.33 7.43
CA TYR A 249 -3.21 7.89 8.75
C TYR A 249 -1.69 7.74 8.82
N VAL A 250 -1.18 7.64 10.04
CA VAL A 250 0.22 7.35 10.32
C VAL A 250 0.36 6.14 11.24
N GLY A 251 1.52 5.49 11.14
CA GLY A 251 1.91 4.39 12.00
C GLY A 251 3.40 4.44 12.33
N ILE A 252 3.79 3.62 13.28
CA ILE A 252 5.19 3.41 13.67
C ILE A 252 5.55 1.93 13.55
N SER A 253 6.82 1.64 13.35
CA SER A 253 7.31 0.26 13.23
C SER A 253 8.62 0.08 14.00
N LYS A 254 8.73 -1.01 14.75
CA LYS A 254 9.95 -1.38 15.49
C LYS A 254 10.47 -0.29 16.44
N TYR A 255 9.57 0.41 17.07
CA TYR A 255 9.90 1.38 18.11
C TYR A 255 10.08 0.66 19.46
N PRO A 256 11.11 0.98 20.25
CA PRO A 256 11.17 0.58 21.65
C PRO A 256 9.94 1.10 22.40
N LYS A 257 9.55 0.42 23.47
CA LYS A 257 8.32 0.69 24.22
C LYS A 257 8.21 2.15 24.66
N GLU A 258 9.31 2.73 25.19
CA GLU A 258 9.36 4.11 25.68
C GLU A 258 9.20 5.13 24.53
N ALA A 259 9.84 4.84 23.39
CA ALA A 259 9.71 5.69 22.19
C ALA A 259 8.31 5.59 21.57
N ALA A 260 7.69 4.42 21.62
CA ALA A 260 6.31 4.23 21.17
C ALA A 260 5.33 5.01 22.06
N GLU A 261 5.50 4.97 23.40
CA GLU A 261 4.68 5.74 24.36
C GLU A 261 4.78 7.25 24.08
N PHE A 262 6.01 7.73 23.87
CA PHE A 262 6.20 9.13 23.50
C PHE A 262 5.51 9.46 22.17
N ALA A 263 5.62 8.58 21.17
CA ALA A 263 5.02 8.78 19.85
C ALA A 263 3.48 8.85 19.92
N TYR A 264 2.84 7.95 20.67
CA TYR A 264 1.38 7.96 20.85
C TYR A 264 0.91 9.29 21.46
N ARG A 265 1.53 9.73 22.56
CA ARG A 265 1.20 10.99 23.19
C ARG A 265 1.45 12.19 22.30
N TYR A 266 2.62 12.26 21.64
CA TYR A 266 3.00 13.38 20.77
C TYR A 266 2.03 13.57 19.61
N LEU A 267 1.62 12.46 19.00
CA LEU A 267 0.69 12.47 17.88
C LEU A 267 -0.72 12.86 18.32
N GLU A 268 -1.21 12.28 19.43
CA GLU A 268 -2.53 12.57 19.99
C GLU A 268 -2.69 14.05 20.40
N GLU A 269 -1.65 14.66 21.02
CA GLU A 269 -1.61 16.08 21.34
C GLU A 269 -1.73 17.01 20.11
N ARG A 270 -1.61 16.45 18.90
CA ARG A 270 -1.68 17.18 17.62
C ARG A 270 -2.84 16.74 16.73
N ASP A 271 -3.83 16.09 17.35
CA ASP A 271 -5.01 15.55 16.68
C ASP A 271 -4.69 14.58 15.54
N VAL A 272 -3.59 13.84 15.66
CA VAL A 272 -3.18 12.76 14.74
C VAL A 272 -3.04 11.48 15.54
N HIS A 273 -3.96 10.53 15.33
CA HIS A 273 -3.91 9.25 16.02
C HIS A 273 -2.91 8.30 15.33
N CYS A 274 -2.06 7.61 16.11
CA CYS A 274 -1.24 6.51 15.60
C CYS A 274 -2.15 5.30 15.31
N LEU A 275 -2.46 5.07 14.04
CA LEU A 275 -3.41 4.03 13.66
C LEU A 275 -2.90 2.62 13.94
N LEU A 276 -1.63 2.36 13.58
CA LEU A 276 -1.03 1.02 13.64
C LEU A 276 0.41 1.06 14.18
N TYR A 277 0.71 0.09 15.02
CA TYR A 277 2.08 -0.32 15.30
C TYR A 277 2.40 -1.57 14.46
N GLN A 278 3.48 -1.54 13.66
CA GLN A 278 3.92 -2.69 12.88
C GLN A 278 5.15 -3.33 13.54
N GLY A 279 5.01 -4.56 14.02
CA GLY A 279 6.04 -5.28 14.77
C GLY A 279 6.33 -6.67 14.21
N ARG A 280 7.57 -7.15 14.43
CA ARG A 280 7.92 -8.53 14.16
C ARG A 280 7.34 -9.41 15.27
N TYR A 281 6.39 -10.28 14.91
CA TYR A 281 5.77 -11.17 15.88
C TYR A 281 5.41 -12.52 15.24
N ASN A 282 5.86 -13.60 15.86
CA ASN A 282 5.60 -14.98 15.46
C ASN A 282 5.95 -15.93 16.61
N MET A 283 5.70 -17.23 16.46
CA MET A 283 5.96 -18.25 17.50
C MET A 283 7.42 -18.34 17.96
N PHE A 284 8.39 -17.85 17.18
CA PHE A 284 9.83 -17.84 17.52
C PHE A 284 10.37 -16.45 17.91
N ASN A 285 9.55 -15.42 17.81
CA ASN A 285 9.88 -14.08 18.26
C ASN A 285 8.66 -13.46 18.94
N ARG A 286 8.67 -13.51 20.26
CA ARG A 286 7.56 -13.04 21.10
C ARG A 286 7.89 -11.74 21.84
N GLU A 287 8.99 -11.09 21.49
CA GLU A 287 9.45 -9.83 22.08
C GLU A 287 8.32 -8.77 22.24
N PRO A 288 7.43 -8.50 21.25
CA PRO A 288 6.36 -7.53 21.45
C PRO A 288 5.35 -7.91 22.55
N GLU A 289 5.17 -9.21 22.80
CA GLU A 289 4.34 -9.71 23.89
C GLU A 289 5.07 -9.61 25.24
N GLU A 290 6.33 -10.05 25.29
CA GLU A 290 7.17 -10.10 26.48
C GLU A 290 7.51 -8.69 27.01
N GLU A 291 7.80 -7.74 26.14
CA GLU A 291 8.07 -6.34 26.48
C GLU A 291 6.78 -5.53 26.72
N GLY A 292 5.60 -6.12 26.47
CA GLY A 292 4.31 -5.49 26.65
C GLY A 292 3.95 -4.44 25.60
N ILE A 293 4.59 -4.48 24.42
CA ILE A 293 4.29 -3.56 23.30
C ILE A 293 2.89 -3.82 22.74
N LEU A 294 2.46 -5.10 22.67
CA LEU A 294 1.10 -5.45 22.24
C LEU A 294 0.05 -4.80 23.15
N GLN A 295 0.24 -4.94 24.47
CA GLN A 295 -0.67 -4.38 25.46
C GLN A 295 -0.67 -2.85 25.43
N GLN A 296 0.50 -2.23 25.31
CA GLN A 296 0.64 -0.79 25.19
C GLN A 296 -0.08 -0.23 23.96
N ALA A 297 0.07 -0.87 22.79
CA ALA A 297 -0.64 -0.46 21.59
C ALA A 297 -2.16 -0.51 21.78
N LYS A 298 -2.67 -1.61 22.37
CA LYS A 298 -4.10 -1.77 22.67
C LYS A 298 -4.62 -0.69 23.65
N GLU A 299 -3.89 -0.38 24.71
CA GLU A 299 -4.25 0.66 25.69
C GLU A 299 -4.30 2.05 25.06
N ASN A 300 -3.40 2.35 24.12
CA ASN A 300 -3.39 3.59 23.38
C ASN A 300 -4.42 3.62 22.22
N GLY A 301 -5.20 2.56 22.04
CA GLY A 301 -6.18 2.46 20.97
C GLY A 301 -5.57 2.33 19.59
N THR A 302 -4.32 1.89 19.51
CA THR A 302 -3.56 1.61 18.27
C THR A 302 -3.69 0.14 17.92
N GLY A 303 -3.94 -0.19 16.64
CA GLY A 303 -3.93 -1.56 16.17
C GLY A 303 -2.51 -2.10 16.06
N PHE A 304 -2.33 -3.42 16.21
CA PHE A 304 -1.04 -4.07 15.97
C PHE A 304 -1.08 -4.94 14.72
N ILE A 305 -0.12 -4.76 13.82
CA ILE A 305 0.04 -5.58 12.62
C ILE A 305 1.36 -6.35 12.67
N ALA A 306 1.29 -7.67 12.51
CA ALA A 306 2.44 -8.56 12.63
C ALA A 306 3.10 -8.79 11.27
N PHE A 307 4.40 -8.54 11.17
CA PHE A 307 5.20 -8.94 10.01
C PHE A 307 6.12 -10.13 10.31
N SER A 308 6.62 -10.79 9.27
CA SER A 308 7.41 -12.04 9.36
C SER A 308 6.71 -13.17 10.15
N PRO A 309 5.43 -13.42 9.92
CA PRO A 309 4.63 -14.34 10.75
C PRO A 309 5.12 -15.79 10.69
N LEU A 310 5.78 -16.17 9.59
CA LEU A 310 6.34 -17.50 9.36
C LEU A 310 7.85 -17.58 9.65
N ALA A 311 8.41 -16.63 10.41
CA ALA A 311 9.84 -16.57 10.72
C ALA A 311 10.72 -16.80 9.48
N GLN A 312 10.45 -16.08 8.38
CA GLN A 312 11.11 -16.22 7.07
C GLN A 312 11.02 -17.62 6.44
N GLY A 313 10.04 -18.43 6.84
CA GLY A 313 9.78 -19.77 6.35
C GLY A 313 10.21 -20.89 7.30
N LEU A 314 10.81 -20.60 8.45
CA LEU A 314 11.11 -21.60 9.49
C LEU A 314 9.85 -22.25 10.05
N LEU A 315 8.77 -21.49 10.20
CA LEU A 315 7.45 -21.98 10.64
C LEU A 315 6.64 -22.57 9.46
N THR A 316 7.29 -23.43 8.67
CA THR A 316 6.67 -24.19 7.58
C THR A 316 7.22 -25.60 7.55
N ASN A 317 6.58 -26.50 6.80
CA ASN A 317 7.03 -27.88 6.62
C ASN A 317 8.32 -27.98 5.79
N ARG A 318 8.81 -26.86 5.24
CA ARG A 318 9.88 -26.83 4.24
C ARG A 318 11.21 -27.38 4.73
N TYR A 319 11.53 -27.18 6.01
CA TYR A 319 12.81 -27.56 6.60
C TYR A 319 12.78 -28.89 7.37
N LEU A 320 11.64 -29.57 7.44
CA LEU A 320 11.49 -30.85 8.18
C LEU A 320 12.39 -31.97 7.64
N LYS A 321 12.70 -31.96 6.33
CA LYS A 321 13.51 -32.98 5.64
C LYS A 321 14.90 -32.47 5.22
N GLY A 322 15.33 -31.31 5.72
CA GLY A 322 16.58 -30.68 5.36
C GLY A 322 16.38 -29.32 4.69
N ILE A 323 17.43 -28.78 4.09
CA ILE A 323 17.40 -27.44 3.44
C ILE A 323 17.13 -27.66 1.94
N PRO A 324 15.94 -27.30 1.41
CA PRO A 324 15.66 -27.36 -0.02
C PRO A 324 16.53 -26.39 -0.82
N GLU A 325 16.96 -26.75 -2.03
CA GLU A 325 17.81 -25.92 -2.91
C GLU A 325 17.16 -24.58 -3.27
N ASP A 326 15.84 -24.54 -3.39
CA ASP A 326 15.06 -23.34 -3.71
C ASP A 326 14.71 -22.50 -2.47
N SER A 327 15.17 -22.91 -1.26
CA SER A 327 14.88 -22.21 0.00
C SER A 327 15.64 -20.90 0.14
N ARG A 328 15.15 -20.02 1.04
CA ARG A 328 15.83 -18.75 1.38
C ARG A 328 17.22 -18.98 1.97
N ILE A 329 17.40 -20.05 2.74
CA ILE A 329 18.71 -20.47 3.28
C ILE A 329 19.67 -20.82 2.13
N ALA A 330 19.24 -21.66 1.19
CA ALA A 330 20.08 -22.07 0.07
C ALA A 330 20.44 -20.91 -0.87
N LYS A 331 19.54 -19.96 -1.06
CA LYS A 331 19.75 -18.76 -1.90
C LYS A 331 20.59 -17.65 -1.24
N GLY A 332 21.01 -17.84 0.02
CA GLY A 332 21.90 -16.89 0.72
C GLY A 332 21.26 -15.55 1.07
N GLY A 333 19.96 -15.50 1.36
CA GLY A 333 19.21 -14.29 1.72
C GLY A 333 19.36 -13.89 3.20
N PHE A 334 18.34 -13.20 3.72
CA PHE A 334 18.27 -12.73 5.11
C PHE A 334 18.20 -13.88 6.13
N LEU A 335 17.64 -15.04 5.75
CA LEU A 335 17.65 -16.24 6.58
C LEU A 335 18.98 -16.98 6.40
N LYS A 336 19.81 -16.95 7.42
CA LYS A 336 21.12 -17.63 7.41
C LYS A 336 20.97 -19.08 7.84
N LYS A 337 21.93 -19.94 7.42
CA LYS A 337 21.95 -21.36 7.78
C LYS A 337 22.04 -21.58 9.29
N GLU A 338 22.72 -20.69 9.98
CA GLU A 338 22.90 -20.67 11.42
C GLU A 338 21.59 -20.52 12.20
N ALA A 339 20.51 -20.03 11.57
CA ALA A 339 19.18 -19.97 12.17
C ALA A 339 18.48 -21.34 12.27
N LEU A 340 18.93 -22.33 11.49
CA LEU A 340 18.40 -23.69 11.52
C LEU A 340 19.30 -24.61 12.39
N THR A 341 19.32 -24.34 13.69
CA THR A 341 20.01 -25.18 14.65
C THR A 341 19.24 -26.47 14.92
N ASP A 342 19.87 -27.44 15.58
CA ASP A 342 19.20 -28.67 16.00
C ASP A 342 18.06 -28.36 16.99
N GLU A 343 18.21 -27.34 17.84
CA GLU A 343 17.16 -26.84 18.72
C GLU A 343 15.97 -26.26 17.92
N THR A 344 16.24 -25.36 16.96
CA THR A 344 15.20 -24.83 16.10
C THR A 344 14.47 -25.94 15.35
N LEU A 345 15.20 -26.94 14.87
CA LEU A 345 14.59 -28.07 14.15
C LEU A 345 13.72 -28.94 15.08
N LYS A 346 14.13 -29.14 16.35
CA LYS A 346 13.28 -29.82 17.35
C LYS A 346 11.98 -29.03 17.58
N LYS A 347 12.07 -27.71 17.78
CA LYS A 347 10.88 -26.84 17.92
C LYS A 347 9.95 -26.92 16.72
N ILE A 348 10.49 -26.83 15.49
CA ILE A 348 9.73 -26.97 14.24
C ILE A 348 8.99 -28.31 14.20
N LYS A 349 9.65 -29.43 14.53
CA LYS A 349 9.03 -30.77 14.52
C LYS A 349 7.90 -30.87 15.53
N ALA A 350 8.12 -30.41 16.76
CA ALA A 350 7.12 -30.44 17.83
C ALA A 350 5.89 -29.57 17.48
N LEU A 351 6.10 -28.36 16.93
CA LEU A 351 5.01 -27.51 16.46
C LEU A 351 4.25 -28.15 15.29
N ASN A 352 4.97 -28.84 14.37
CA ASN A 352 4.33 -29.52 13.25
C ASN A 352 3.46 -30.71 13.69
N GLU A 353 3.79 -31.39 14.79
CA GLU A 353 2.93 -32.42 15.37
C GLU A 353 1.60 -31.84 15.87
N ILE A 354 1.63 -30.70 16.55
CA ILE A 354 0.41 -29.99 16.98
C ILE A 354 -0.40 -29.57 15.75
N ALA A 355 0.24 -28.96 14.75
CA ALA A 355 -0.42 -28.54 13.52
C ALA A 355 -1.14 -29.72 12.83
N THR A 356 -0.46 -30.89 12.74
CA THR A 356 -1.04 -32.11 12.15
C THR A 356 -2.26 -32.58 12.92
N GLN A 357 -2.22 -32.56 14.27
CA GLN A 357 -3.36 -32.92 15.12
C GLN A 357 -4.54 -31.99 14.92
N ARG A 358 -4.29 -30.71 14.59
CA ARG A 358 -5.30 -29.68 14.25
C ARG A 358 -5.83 -29.81 12.80
N GLY A 359 -5.28 -30.71 12.00
CA GLY A 359 -5.60 -30.83 10.56
C GLY A 359 -5.09 -29.62 9.76
N GLN A 360 -4.05 -28.95 10.22
CA GLN A 360 -3.43 -27.78 9.58
C GLN A 360 -1.98 -28.10 9.19
N THR A 361 -1.46 -27.41 8.20
CA THR A 361 -0.01 -27.31 8.01
C THR A 361 0.60 -26.43 9.10
N LEU A 362 1.92 -26.56 9.31
CA LEU A 362 2.61 -25.70 10.28
C LEU A 362 2.45 -24.20 9.94
N ALA A 363 2.49 -23.86 8.65
CA ALA A 363 2.28 -22.47 8.20
C ALA A 363 0.88 -21.96 8.53
N GLU A 364 -0.16 -22.75 8.26
CA GLU A 364 -1.54 -22.40 8.60
C GLU A 364 -1.72 -22.22 10.12
N MET A 365 -1.18 -23.15 10.92
CA MET A 365 -1.25 -23.04 12.38
C MET A 365 -0.49 -21.82 12.89
N ALA A 366 0.69 -21.50 12.36
CA ALA A 366 1.47 -20.35 12.77
C ALA A 366 0.75 -19.02 12.49
N LEU A 367 0.10 -18.91 11.33
CA LEU A 367 -0.74 -17.75 10.99
C LEU A 367 -2.00 -17.69 11.88
N ALA A 368 -2.69 -18.82 12.05
CA ALA A 368 -3.86 -18.94 12.92
C ALA A 368 -3.54 -18.57 14.39
N TRP A 369 -2.34 -18.92 14.88
CA TRP A 369 -1.91 -18.59 16.23
C TRP A 369 -1.80 -17.07 16.46
N LEU A 370 -1.35 -16.31 15.47
CA LEU A 370 -1.34 -14.85 15.54
C LEU A 370 -2.76 -14.26 15.59
N LEU A 371 -3.72 -14.96 15.03
CA LEU A 371 -5.13 -14.56 14.96
C LEU A 371 -6.01 -15.15 16.06
N LYS A 372 -5.42 -15.84 17.05
CA LYS A 372 -6.14 -16.57 18.11
C LYS A 372 -7.02 -15.69 19.01
N ASP A 373 -6.67 -14.41 19.11
CA ASP A 373 -7.36 -13.42 19.93
C ASP A 373 -7.46 -12.07 19.18
N ASP A 374 -7.81 -10.99 19.89
CA ASP A 374 -8.00 -9.65 19.33
C ASP A 374 -6.76 -8.75 19.44
N MET A 375 -5.62 -9.28 19.90
CA MET A 375 -4.40 -8.49 20.06
C MET A 375 -3.78 -8.10 18.72
N ILE A 376 -3.91 -8.95 17.71
CA ILE A 376 -3.37 -8.71 16.37
C ILE A 376 -4.50 -8.29 15.44
N THR A 377 -4.39 -7.09 14.86
CA THR A 377 -5.35 -6.55 13.90
C THR A 377 -5.26 -7.28 12.56
N SER A 378 -4.04 -7.47 12.06
CA SER A 378 -3.78 -8.13 10.77
C SER A 378 -2.40 -8.77 10.75
N VAL A 379 -2.23 -9.77 9.90
CA VAL A 379 -0.97 -10.49 9.70
C VAL A 379 -0.47 -10.25 8.27
N ILE A 380 0.71 -9.66 8.13
CA ILE A 380 1.32 -9.42 6.83
C ILE A 380 2.03 -10.69 6.36
N ILE A 381 1.53 -11.28 5.29
CA ILE A 381 2.16 -12.43 4.64
C ILE A 381 2.87 -12.02 3.34
N GLY A 382 3.99 -12.65 3.04
CA GLY A 382 4.63 -12.61 1.73
C GLY A 382 4.38 -13.93 1.01
N ALA A 383 4.10 -13.86 -0.28
CA ALA A 383 3.95 -15.02 -1.15
C ALA A 383 4.79 -14.88 -2.42
N SER A 384 5.21 -15.98 -3.01
CA SER A 384 5.93 -16.03 -4.29
C SER A 384 5.05 -16.53 -5.45
N SER A 385 3.85 -17.01 -5.14
CA SER A 385 2.86 -17.50 -6.13
C SER A 385 1.45 -17.43 -5.55
N VAL A 386 0.46 -17.46 -6.45
CA VAL A 386 -0.96 -17.58 -6.09
C VAL A 386 -1.23 -18.85 -5.26
N ALA A 387 -0.60 -19.97 -5.60
CA ALA A 387 -0.77 -21.21 -4.84
C ALA A 387 -0.34 -21.05 -3.37
N GLN A 388 0.85 -20.46 -3.13
CA GLN A 388 1.32 -20.19 -1.76
C GLN A 388 0.42 -19.22 -1.02
N LEU A 389 -0.11 -18.21 -1.71
CA LEU A 389 -1.06 -17.28 -1.12
C LEU A 389 -2.37 -17.97 -0.72
N ASN A 390 -2.90 -18.82 -1.60
CA ASN A 390 -4.07 -19.65 -1.31
C ASN A 390 -3.85 -20.57 -0.10
N ASP A 391 -2.72 -21.24 -0.01
CA ASP A 391 -2.40 -22.12 1.12
C ASP A 391 -2.34 -21.34 2.43
N ASN A 392 -1.71 -20.16 2.43
CA ASN A 392 -1.67 -19.30 3.62
C ASN A 392 -3.07 -18.84 4.06
N LEU A 393 -3.97 -18.58 3.12
CA LEU A 393 -5.35 -18.16 3.42
C LEU A 393 -6.19 -19.27 4.08
N GLN A 394 -5.79 -20.55 3.97
CA GLN A 394 -6.50 -21.61 4.69
C GLN A 394 -6.38 -21.44 6.22
N SER A 395 -5.40 -20.71 6.71
CA SER A 395 -5.19 -20.42 8.14
C SER A 395 -6.40 -19.78 8.83
N ILE A 396 -7.16 -18.92 8.12
CA ILE A 396 -8.32 -18.23 8.71
C ILE A 396 -9.52 -19.15 9.01
N LYS A 397 -9.51 -20.37 8.47
CA LYS A 397 -10.60 -21.34 8.68
C LYS A 397 -10.60 -21.96 10.09
N ASN A 398 -9.44 -22.00 10.76
CA ASN A 398 -9.32 -22.58 12.09
C ASN A 398 -8.34 -21.78 12.98
N THR A 399 -8.81 -20.63 13.48
CA THR A 399 -8.05 -19.73 14.37
C THR A 399 -8.30 -19.97 15.86
N LYS A 400 -9.18 -20.90 16.21
CA LYS A 400 -9.47 -21.22 17.63
C LYS A 400 -8.47 -22.22 18.16
N PHE A 401 -7.91 -21.96 19.33
CA PHE A 401 -7.01 -22.84 20.06
C PHE A 401 -7.63 -23.23 21.40
N THR A 402 -7.40 -24.46 21.82
CA THR A 402 -7.70 -24.88 23.20
C THR A 402 -6.61 -24.37 24.14
N ALA A 403 -6.92 -24.27 25.43
CA ALA A 403 -5.93 -23.91 26.45
C ALA A 403 -4.75 -24.90 26.47
N GLU A 404 -5.02 -26.20 26.25
CA GLU A 404 -4.00 -27.24 26.20
C GLU A 404 -3.05 -27.08 24.99
N GLU A 405 -3.59 -26.73 23.82
CA GLU A 405 -2.77 -26.46 22.64
C GLU A 405 -1.85 -25.24 22.85
N LEU A 406 -2.38 -24.16 23.43
CA LEU A 406 -1.59 -22.96 23.72
C LEU A 406 -0.49 -23.23 24.73
N GLU A 407 -0.80 -24.01 25.78
CA GLU A 407 0.18 -24.41 26.80
C GLU A 407 1.30 -25.24 26.17
N LYS A 408 0.98 -26.25 25.33
CA LYS A 408 1.99 -27.04 24.60
C LYS A 408 2.88 -26.16 23.71
N ILE A 409 2.28 -25.18 22.99
CA ILE A 409 3.03 -24.24 22.15
C ILE A 409 3.99 -23.39 23.01
N ASN A 410 3.53 -22.91 24.17
CA ASN A 410 4.35 -22.11 25.08
C ASN A 410 5.52 -22.96 25.68
N GLN A 411 5.29 -24.23 25.99
CA GLN A 411 6.34 -25.14 26.48
C GLN A 411 7.39 -25.43 25.40
N ILE A 412 7.00 -25.53 24.11
CA ILE A 412 7.93 -25.72 23.01
C ILE A 412 8.84 -24.50 22.83
N ASP A 413 8.32 -23.30 22.99
CA ASP A 413 9.12 -22.07 22.88
C ASP A 413 10.24 -22.04 23.95
N SER A 414 9.95 -22.53 25.16
CA SER A 414 10.92 -22.61 26.25
C SER A 414 11.95 -23.76 26.15
N LEU A 415 11.84 -24.65 25.15
CA LEU A 415 12.85 -25.71 24.93
C LEU A 415 14.21 -25.08 24.56
N LYS A 416 15.24 -25.48 25.31
CA LYS A 416 16.64 -25.13 25.05
C LYS A 416 17.34 -26.24 24.26
#